data_c6a0ab99ff085abcc2d823023cafc4de
#
_entry.id   c6a0ab99ff085abcc2d823023cafc4de
#
_cell.length_a   1.000
_cell.length_b   1.000
_cell.length_c   1.000
_cell.angle_alpha   90.00
_cell.angle_beta   90.00
_cell.angle_gamma   90.00
#
_symmetry.space_group_name_H-M   'P 1'
#
loop_
_entity.id
_entity.type
_entity.pdbx_description
1 polymer ?
#
loop_
_entity_poly.entity_id
_entity_poly.type
_entity_poly.pdbx_seq_one_letter_code
_entity_poly.pdbx_strand_id
1 'polypeptide(L)'
;LVSSLFISSCSNTEIIQDWVEEGLVGAYRHPMIIGVSDSQQTRQIYEKHFVSELAKYNITATPSYKLISSKQKMNRDTVIAAVEGTEIDSVIVTYLVSSETEVMYHESPLSQGYSGDPDSTKVSATLVSTRGRSSSAEIITLKNDLYDVETKSLRWTAQTRTVAPESIDEVVTDVTALLVDRLISDGVLK
;
A
#
# COMPACT_ATOMS: atom_id res chain seq x y z
N LEU A 1 33.40 -18.00 -1.56
CA LEU A 1 32.14 -18.06 -0.79
C LEU A 1 31.73 -16.64 -0.44
N VAL A 2 30.90 -16.02 -1.30
CA VAL A 2 30.27 -14.71 -1.03
C VAL A 2 28.94 -14.99 -0.37
N SER A 3 28.86 -14.75 0.95
CA SER A 3 27.62 -14.85 1.73
C SER A 3 26.77 -13.62 1.39
N SER A 4 25.71 -13.81 0.60
CA SER A 4 24.69 -12.77 0.36
C SER A 4 23.89 -12.59 1.63
N LEU A 5 24.11 -11.50 2.36
CA LEU A 5 23.19 -11.05 3.40
C LEU A 5 21.92 -10.55 2.72
N PHE A 6 20.85 -11.32 2.77
CA PHE A 6 19.50 -10.83 2.54
C PHE A 6 19.10 -9.94 3.72
N ILE A 7 19.15 -8.63 3.51
CA ILE A 7 18.53 -7.68 4.43
C ILE A 7 17.02 -7.79 4.15
N SER A 8 16.30 -8.55 4.98
CA SER A 8 14.84 -8.47 5.02
C SER A 8 14.48 -7.07 5.50
N SER A 9 14.14 -6.19 4.58
CA SER A 9 13.41 -4.96 4.92
C SER A 9 12.08 -5.40 5.52
N CYS A 10 11.84 -5.13 6.79
CA CYS A 10 10.52 -5.27 7.39
C CYS A 10 9.65 -4.15 6.81
N SER A 11 9.05 -4.39 5.64
CA SER A 11 8.00 -3.53 5.13
C SER A 11 6.76 -3.69 6.01
N ASN A 12 6.20 -2.57 6.47
CA ASN A 12 4.94 -2.54 7.21
C ASN A 12 3.71 -2.59 6.26
N THR A 13 3.94 -2.91 4.98
CA THR A 13 2.93 -2.95 3.92
C THR A 13 2.67 -4.38 3.50
N GLU A 14 1.40 -4.76 3.43
CA GLU A 14 0.95 -6.10 3.03
C GLU A 14 -0.25 -6.02 2.06
N ILE A 15 -0.46 -7.07 1.26
CA ILE A 15 -1.69 -7.27 0.50
C ILE A 15 -2.66 -8.03 1.40
N ILE A 16 -3.80 -7.41 1.71
CA ILE A 16 -4.83 -7.99 2.58
C ILE A 16 -5.97 -8.68 1.80
N GLN A 17 -6.13 -8.32 0.53
CA GLN A 17 -7.11 -8.92 -0.37
C GLN A 17 -6.64 -8.75 -1.81
N ASP A 18 -6.83 -9.77 -2.64
CA ASP A 18 -6.57 -9.71 -4.06
C ASP A 18 -7.49 -10.66 -4.84
N TRP A 19 -7.63 -10.37 -6.14
CA TRP A 19 -8.35 -11.18 -7.10
C TRP A 19 -7.79 -10.95 -8.50
N VAL A 20 -7.68 -12.02 -9.25
CA VAL A 20 -7.30 -12.02 -10.66
C VAL A 20 -8.34 -12.83 -11.46
N GLU A 21 -8.71 -12.35 -12.64
CA GLU A 21 -9.62 -13.08 -13.51
C GLU A 21 -8.97 -14.39 -14.00
N GLU A 22 -9.74 -15.48 -13.95
CA GLU A 22 -9.27 -16.80 -14.39
C GLU A 22 -8.80 -16.79 -15.84
N GLY A 23 -7.62 -17.36 -16.10
CA GLY A 23 -7.05 -17.44 -17.45
C GLY A 23 -6.34 -16.17 -17.93
N LEU A 24 -6.26 -15.13 -17.11
CA LEU A 24 -5.51 -13.93 -17.43
C LEU A 24 -4.00 -14.18 -17.28
N VAL A 25 -3.29 -14.39 -18.39
CA VAL A 25 -1.83 -14.64 -18.38
C VAL A 25 -1.15 -13.76 -19.40
N GLY A 26 -0.21 -12.91 -18.93
CA GLY A 26 0.65 -12.06 -19.77
C GLY A 26 -0.13 -11.15 -20.70
N ALA A 27 -1.27 -10.63 -20.24
CA ALA A 27 -2.23 -9.95 -21.07
C ALA A 27 -1.79 -8.53 -21.44
N TYR A 28 -1.07 -7.82 -20.52
CA TYR A 28 -0.83 -6.38 -20.66
C TYR A 28 0.64 -6.03 -20.68
N ARG A 29 0.99 -4.99 -21.49
CA ARG A 29 2.36 -4.53 -21.72
C ARG A 29 2.54 -3.03 -21.56
N HIS A 30 1.49 -2.26 -21.78
CA HIS A 30 1.52 -0.79 -21.76
C HIS A 30 0.44 -0.22 -20.82
N PRO A 31 0.55 -0.43 -19.50
CA PRO A 31 -0.42 0.09 -18.57
C PRO A 31 -0.32 1.62 -18.42
N MET A 32 -1.46 2.29 -18.28
CA MET A 32 -1.53 3.65 -17.76
C MET A 32 -1.72 3.59 -16.25
N ILE A 33 -0.94 4.39 -15.53
CA ILE A 33 -0.98 4.45 -14.07
C ILE A 33 -1.73 5.69 -13.61
N ILE A 34 -2.72 5.51 -12.75
CA ILE A 34 -3.54 6.58 -12.16
C ILE A 34 -3.47 6.50 -10.64
N GLY A 35 -2.94 7.53 -10.01
CA GLY A 35 -3.05 7.77 -8.57
C GLY A 35 -4.18 8.75 -8.30
N VAL A 36 -5.28 8.32 -7.67
CA VAL A 36 -6.38 9.21 -7.30
C VAL A 36 -6.02 9.95 -6.02
N SER A 37 -5.79 11.26 -6.14
CA SER A 37 -5.43 12.14 -5.03
C SER A 37 -5.90 13.56 -5.31
N ASP A 38 -6.35 14.27 -4.27
CA ASP A 38 -6.66 15.71 -4.34
C ASP A 38 -5.39 16.55 -4.54
N SER A 39 -4.23 16.04 -4.11
CA SER A 39 -2.93 16.65 -4.33
C SER A 39 -2.33 16.21 -5.66
N GLN A 40 -2.19 17.15 -6.59
CA GLN A 40 -1.50 16.90 -7.85
C GLN A 40 -0.05 16.43 -7.65
N GLN A 41 0.63 16.97 -6.65
CA GLN A 41 1.99 16.58 -6.34
C GLN A 41 2.06 15.13 -5.88
N THR A 42 1.20 14.71 -4.94
CA THR A 42 1.11 13.33 -4.46
C THR A 42 0.79 12.37 -5.60
N ARG A 43 -0.18 12.72 -6.46
CA ARG A 43 -0.50 11.95 -7.66
C ARG A 43 0.71 11.74 -8.55
N GLN A 44 1.45 12.81 -8.87
CA GLN A 44 2.63 12.72 -9.75
C GLN A 44 3.76 11.90 -9.13
N ILE A 45 4.00 12.03 -7.83
CA ILE A 45 5.00 11.25 -7.11
C ILE A 45 4.64 9.76 -7.20
N TYR A 46 3.41 9.40 -6.85
CA TYR A 46 2.92 8.02 -6.90
C TYR A 46 3.04 7.41 -8.30
N GLU A 47 2.46 8.07 -9.32
CA GLU A 47 2.48 7.58 -10.69
C GLU A 47 3.90 7.43 -11.25
N LYS A 48 4.81 8.36 -10.91
CA LYS A 48 6.22 8.29 -11.31
C LYS A 48 6.94 7.11 -10.65
N HIS A 49 6.72 6.88 -9.36
CA HIS A 49 7.29 5.75 -8.64
C HIS A 49 6.82 4.43 -9.24
N PHE A 50 5.51 4.27 -9.46
CA PHE A 50 4.96 3.06 -10.06
C PHE A 50 5.55 2.76 -11.44
N VAL A 51 5.63 3.77 -12.31
CA VAL A 51 6.27 3.65 -13.63
C VAL A 51 7.74 3.24 -13.50
N SER A 52 8.45 3.79 -12.51
CA SER A 52 9.86 3.45 -12.26
C SER A 52 10.03 2.00 -11.79
N GLU A 53 9.11 1.49 -10.95
CA GLU A 53 9.12 0.09 -10.52
C GLU A 53 8.86 -0.86 -11.70
N LEU A 54 7.84 -0.57 -12.55
CA LEU A 54 7.55 -1.35 -13.75
C LEU A 54 8.72 -1.39 -14.74
N ALA A 55 9.45 -0.28 -14.85
CA ALA A 55 10.63 -0.20 -15.73
C ALA A 55 11.75 -1.17 -15.33
N LYS A 56 11.85 -1.58 -14.07
CA LYS A 56 12.82 -2.61 -13.61
C LYS A 56 12.54 -3.98 -14.23
N TYR A 57 11.30 -4.22 -14.63
CA TYR A 57 10.84 -5.45 -15.32
C TYR A 57 10.72 -5.27 -16.83
N ASN A 58 11.27 -4.18 -17.40
CA ASN A 58 11.19 -3.82 -18.81
C ASN A 58 9.76 -3.56 -19.31
N ILE A 59 8.83 -3.19 -18.43
CA ILE A 59 7.47 -2.83 -18.77
C ILE A 59 7.39 -1.32 -18.95
N THR A 60 6.91 -0.90 -20.14
CA THR A 60 6.71 0.51 -20.46
C THR A 60 5.34 0.95 -19.98
N ALA A 61 5.29 1.84 -18.99
CA ALA A 61 4.03 2.37 -18.46
C ALA A 61 3.92 3.89 -18.68
N THR A 62 2.69 4.37 -18.80
CA THR A 62 2.41 5.79 -19.00
C THR A 62 1.74 6.37 -17.74
N PRO A 63 2.35 7.39 -17.07
CA PRO A 63 1.69 8.04 -15.95
C PRO A 63 0.57 8.96 -16.47
N SER A 64 -0.58 8.91 -15.83
CA SER A 64 -1.80 9.58 -16.31
C SER A 64 -1.67 11.11 -16.38
N TYR A 65 -0.82 11.73 -15.55
CA TYR A 65 -0.61 13.18 -15.58
C TYR A 65 0.01 13.70 -16.90
N LYS A 66 0.57 12.82 -17.73
CA LYS A 66 1.07 13.20 -19.08
C LYS A 66 -0.06 13.33 -20.10
N LEU A 67 -1.18 12.64 -19.90
CA LEU A 67 -2.31 12.59 -20.81
C LEU A 67 -3.52 13.38 -20.29
N ILE A 68 -3.72 13.40 -18.96
CA ILE A 68 -4.87 14.02 -18.31
C ILE A 68 -4.39 15.21 -17.48
N SER A 69 -4.76 16.40 -17.93
CA SER A 69 -4.43 17.66 -17.24
C SER A 69 -5.06 17.73 -15.84
N SER A 70 -4.37 18.38 -14.89
CA SER A 70 -4.90 18.63 -13.54
C SER A 70 -6.20 19.46 -13.51
N LYS A 71 -6.50 20.16 -14.60
CA LYS A 71 -7.75 20.93 -14.74
C LYS A 71 -8.94 20.07 -15.16
N GLN A 72 -8.68 18.86 -15.65
CA GLN A 72 -9.72 17.92 -16.05
C GLN A 72 -10.15 17.08 -14.85
N LYS A 73 -11.46 16.84 -14.75
CA LYS A 73 -11.97 15.93 -13.72
C LYS A 73 -11.56 14.51 -14.03
N MET A 74 -10.94 13.83 -13.07
CA MET A 74 -10.61 12.41 -13.18
C MET A 74 -11.91 11.59 -13.05
N ASN A 75 -12.36 11.05 -14.16
CA ASN A 75 -13.52 10.15 -14.24
C ASN A 75 -13.34 9.17 -15.40
N ARG A 76 -14.27 8.21 -15.51
CA ARG A 76 -14.22 7.15 -16.52
C ARG A 76 -14.12 7.70 -17.95
N ASP A 77 -14.92 8.71 -18.29
CA ASP A 77 -14.97 9.25 -19.66
C ASP A 77 -13.67 9.95 -20.03
N THR A 78 -13.09 10.72 -19.08
CA THR A 78 -11.78 11.37 -19.26
C THR A 78 -10.67 10.34 -19.46
N VAL A 79 -10.69 9.23 -18.71
CA VAL A 79 -9.71 8.13 -18.84
C VAL A 79 -9.87 7.45 -20.19
N ILE A 80 -11.08 7.10 -20.60
CA ILE A 80 -11.36 6.48 -21.91
C ILE A 80 -10.85 7.37 -23.03
N ALA A 81 -11.18 8.67 -23.00
CA ALA A 81 -10.72 9.62 -24.02
C ALA A 81 -9.19 9.77 -24.06
N ALA A 82 -8.53 9.64 -22.91
CA ALA A 82 -7.07 9.76 -22.82
C ALA A 82 -6.32 8.55 -23.39
N VAL A 83 -6.91 7.35 -23.36
CA VAL A 83 -6.28 6.12 -23.87
C VAL A 83 -6.67 5.82 -25.31
N GLU A 84 -7.72 6.46 -25.83
CA GLU A 84 -8.20 6.25 -27.21
C GLU A 84 -7.12 6.61 -28.24
N GLY A 85 -6.83 5.69 -29.15
CA GLY A 85 -5.82 5.88 -30.20
C GLY A 85 -4.37 5.79 -29.73
N THR A 86 -4.14 5.35 -28.48
CA THR A 86 -2.81 5.08 -27.93
C THR A 86 -2.49 3.59 -27.91
N GLU A 87 -1.23 3.24 -27.57
CA GLU A 87 -0.83 1.84 -27.38
C GLU A 87 -1.14 1.32 -25.96
N ILE A 88 -1.84 2.10 -25.13
CA ILE A 88 -2.21 1.71 -23.77
C ILE A 88 -3.25 0.61 -23.83
N ASP A 89 -2.96 -0.52 -23.21
CA ASP A 89 -3.79 -1.73 -23.22
C ASP A 89 -4.56 -1.95 -21.91
N SER A 90 -4.08 -1.32 -20.83
CA SER A 90 -4.69 -1.44 -19.51
C SER A 90 -4.54 -0.16 -18.69
N VAL A 91 -5.36 -0.03 -17.65
CA VAL A 91 -5.33 1.11 -16.73
C VAL A 91 -5.31 0.59 -15.30
N ILE A 92 -4.27 0.96 -14.55
CA ILE A 92 -4.15 0.67 -13.13
C ILE A 92 -4.55 1.92 -12.35
N VAL A 93 -5.59 1.80 -11.51
CA VAL A 93 -6.11 2.89 -10.69
C VAL A 93 -5.90 2.58 -9.22
N THR A 94 -5.19 3.46 -8.53
CA THR A 94 -4.98 3.37 -7.08
C THR A 94 -5.74 4.48 -6.38
N TYR A 95 -6.51 4.13 -5.34
CA TYR A 95 -7.24 5.09 -4.52
C TYR A 95 -7.27 4.71 -3.04
N LEU A 96 -7.39 5.73 -2.20
CA LEU A 96 -7.48 5.57 -0.76
C LEU A 96 -8.85 4.98 -0.37
N VAL A 97 -8.85 3.87 0.36
CA VAL A 97 -10.07 3.28 0.95
C VAL A 97 -10.31 3.84 2.34
N SER A 98 -9.28 3.81 3.19
CA SER A 98 -9.34 4.36 4.54
C SER A 98 -7.96 4.84 5.01
N SER A 99 -7.98 5.85 5.88
CA SER A 99 -6.86 6.24 6.74
C SER A 99 -7.41 6.30 8.15
N GLU A 100 -6.99 5.35 9.00
CA GLU A 100 -7.51 5.17 10.34
C GLU A 100 -6.36 5.26 11.34
N THR A 101 -6.66 5.77 12.54
CA THR A 101 -5.71 5.75 13.65
C THR A 101 -6.15 4.70 14.66
N GLU A 102 -5.40 3.62 14.75
CA GLU A 102 -5.65 2.57 15.74
C GLU A 102 -4.88 2.89 17.02
N VAL A 103 -5.58 2.89 18.16
CA VAL A 103 -4.97 3.10 19.47
C VAL A 103 -4.75 1.73 20.11
N MET A 104 -3.50 1.30 20.18
CA MET A 104 -3.13 0.08 20.88
C MET A 104 -2.88 0.38 22.35
N TYR A 105 -3.68 -0.24 23.22
CA TYR A 105 -3.46 -0.22 24.67
C TYR A 105 -2.59 -1.41 25.05
N HIS A 106 -1.36 -1.12 25.48
CA HIS A 106 -0.53 -2.12 26.12
C HIS A 106 -0.87 -2.16 27.61
N GLU A 107 -1.57 -3.20 28.04
CA GLU A 107 -1.70 -3.47 29.47
C GLU A 107 -0.32 -3.84 30.01
N SER A 108 0.18 -3.03 30.95
CA SER A 108 1.38 -3.42 31.69
C SER A 108 1.04 -4.59 32.59
N PRO A 109 1.83 -5.67 32.58
CA PRO A 109 1.61 -6.77 33.53
C PRO A 109 1.69 -6.22 34.93
N LEU A 110 0.66 -6.49 35.73
CA LEU A 110 0.63 -6.17 37.17
C LEU A 110 1.79 -6.91 37.84
N SER A 111 2.89 -6.21 38.12
CA SER A 111 3.93 -6.74 38.99
C SER A 111 3.46 -6.62 40.42
N GLN A 112 2.98 -7.73 40.97
CA GLN A 112 2.75 -7.86 42.42
C GLN A 112 4.12 -7.96 43.10
N GLY A 113 4.62 -6.82 43.58
CA GLY A 113 5.79 -6.81 44.44
C GLY A 113 5.35 -7.15 45.88
N TYR A 114 5.62 -8.36 46.34
CA TYR A 114 5.54 -8.70 47.73
C TYR A 114 6.87 -8.24 48.41
N SER A 115 6.78 -7.22 49.24
CA SER A 115 7.86 -6.90 50.16
C SER A 115 7.32 -7.13 51.56
N GLY A 116 7.64 -8.27 52.12
CA GLY A 116 7.35 -8.63 53.49
C GLY A 116 8.62 -8.74 54.30
N ASP A 117 8.68 -7.99 55.39
CA ASP A 117 9.63 -8.24 56.48
C ASP A 117 9.11 -9.42 57.29
N PRO A 118 9.91 -10.51 57.52
CA PRO A 118 9.44 -11.72 58.18
C PRO A 118 8.96 -11.55 59.61
N ASP A 119 9.17 -10.38 60.22
CA ASP A 119 8.84 -10.15 61.64
C ASP A 119 7.76 -9.08 61.87
N SER A 120 7.04 -8.65 60.84
CA SER A 120 5.93 -7.70 60.98
C SER A 120 4.59 -8.26 60.52
N THR A 121 3.60 -8.18 61.40
CA THR A 121 2.19 -8.55 61.16
C THR A 121 1.43 -7.56 60.21
N LYS A 122 2.11 -6.66 59.51
CA LYS A 122 1.51 -5.69 58.62
C LYS A 122 1.97 -5.93 57.19
N VAL A 123 1.12 -6.56 56.39
CA VAL A 123 1.26 -6.70 54.91
C VAL A 123 0.77 -5.41 54.30
N SER A 124 1.65 -4.59 53.76
CA SER A 124 1.31 -3.41 52.95
C SER A 124 1.39 -3.78 51.49
N ALA A 125 0.25 -4.00 50.84
CA ALA A 125 0.20 -4.17 49.39
C ALA A 125 0.13 -2.80 48.71
N THR A 126 1.27 -2.35 48.12
CA THR A 126 1.28 -1.15 47.31
C THR A 126 0.97 -1.55 45.86
N LEU A 127 -0.22 -1.25 45.42
CA LEU A 127 -0.58 -1.35 43.98
C LEU A 127 0.12 -0.20 43.24
N VAL A 128 1.26 -0.47 42.63
CA VAL A 128 1.87 0.46 41.69
C VAL A 128 1.17 0.28 40.35
N SER A 129 0.20 1.14 40.09
CA SER A 129 -0.39 1.29 38.77
C SER A 129 0.63 1.96 37.86
N THR A 130 1.36 1.17 37.10
CA THR A 130 2.11 1.70 35.95
C THR A 130 1.07 2.04 34.89
N ARG A 131 1.00 3.34 34.53
CA ARG A 131 0.17 3.81 33.42
C ARG A 131 0.51 3.01 32.17
N GLY A 132 -0.49 2.29 31.64
CA GLY A 132 -0.39 1.65 30.34
C GLY A 132 0.06 2.70 29.30
N ARG A 133 1.01 2.35 28.46
CA ARG A 133 1.38 3.18 27.31
C ARG A 133 0.38 2.91 26.21
N SER A 134 -0.35 3.94 25.77
CA SER A 134 -1.06 3.90 24.52
C SER A 134 -0.11 4.32 23.40
N SER A 135 0.04 3.49 22.39
CA SER A 135 0.64 3.87 21.12
C SER A 135 -0.48 4.00 20.07
N SER A 136 -0.44 5.05 19.27
CA SER A 136 -1.32 5.20 18.12
C SER A 136 -0.53 4.86 16.87
N ALA A 137 -1.11 4.02 16.01
CA ALA A 137 -0.57 3.72 14.69
C ALA A 137 -1.56 4.20 13.63
N GLU A 138 -1.06 4.92 12.62
CA GLU A 138 -1.82 5.22 11.42
C GLU A 138 -1.86 3.97 10.53
N ILE A 139 -3.04 3.64 10.00
CA ILE A 139 -3.24 2.55 9.06
C ILE A 139 -3.78 3.12 7.77
N ILE A 140 -3.06 2.91 6.68
CA ILE A 140 -3.45 3.37 5.35
C ILE A 140 -3.84 2.15 4.51
N THR A 141 -5.07 2.15 4.01
CA THR A 141 -5.58 1.11 3.10
C THR A 141 -5.81 1.69 1.73
N LEU A 142 -5.13 1.13 0.73
CA LEU A 142 -5.29 1.51 -0.68
C LEU A 142 -5.94 0.35 -1.44
N LYS A 143 -6.79 0.68 -2.43
CA LYS A 143 -7.30 -0.27 -3.41
C LYS A 143 -6.71 0.02 -4.77
N ASN A 144 -6.34 -1.04 -5.47
CA ASN A 144 -5.65 -1.02 -6.75
C ASN A 144 -6.44 -1.90 -7.72
N ASP A 145 -6.99 -1.29 -8.75
CA ASP A 145 -7.82 -1.96 -9.74
C ASP A 145 -7.15 -1.86 -11.12
N LEU A 146 -7.02 -2.98 -11.84
CA LEU A 146 -6.58 -3.00 -13.22
C LEU A 146 -7.78 -3.27 -14.13
N TYR A 147 -7.96 -2.38 -15.09
CA TYR A 147 -9.01 -2.45 -16.11
C TYR A 147 -8.39 -2.67 -17.48
N ASP A 148 -9.01 -3.54 -18.25
CA ASP A 148 -8.73 -3.72 -19.66
C ASP A 148 -9.31 -2.55 -20.49
N VAL A 149 -8.52 -2.00 -21.41
CA VAL A 149 -8.94 -0.84 -22.22
C VAL A 149 -9.98 -1.19 -23.26
N GLU A 150 -9.89 -2.37 -23.89
CA GLU A 150 -10.79 -2.80 -24.94
C GLU A 150 -12.18 -3.15 -24.38
N THR A 151 -12.24 -4.01 -23.37
CA THR A 151 -13.48 -4.49 -22.76
C THR A 151 -14.02 -3.56 -21.67
N LYS A 152 -13.18 -2.66 -21.16
CA LYS A 152 -13.47 -1.74 -20.03
C LYS A 152 -13.91 -2.47 -18.75
N SER A 153 -13.48 -3.72 -18.61
CA SER A 153 -13.79 -4.59 -17.48
C SER A 153 -12.64 -4.65 -16.48
N LEU A 154 -12.97 -4.88 -15.21
CA LEU A 154 -12.00 -5.16 -14.16
C LEU A 154 -11.41 -6.55 -14.39
N ARG A 155 -10.09 -6.66 -14.39
CA ARG A 155 -9.35 -7.90 -14.64
C ARG A 155 -8.51 -8.33 -13.46
N TRP A 156 -8.11 -7.40 -12.62
CA TRP A 156 -7.33 -7.65 -11.42
C TRP A 156 -7.61 -6.58 -10.38
N THR A 157 -7.59 -6.95 -9.11
CA THR A 157 -7.69 -6.01 -7.99
C THR A 157 -6.84 -6.48 -6.83
N ALA A 158 -6.27 -5.54 -6.08
CA ALA A 158 -5.61 -5.80 -4.80
C ALA A 158 -5.87 -4.67 -3.81
N GLN A 159 -6.00 -5.03 -2.53
CA GLN A 159 -5.98 -4.06 -1.44
C GLN A 159 -4.69 -4.21 -0.65
N THR A 160 -4.02 -3.09 -0.41
CA THR A 160 -2.83 -3.01 0.42
C THR A 160 -3.14 -2.31 1.72
N ARG A 161 -2.47 -2.73 2.79
CA ARG A 161 -2.52 -2.13 4.12
C ARG A 161 -1.11 -1.80 4.56
N THR A 162 -0.89 -0.54 4.96
CA THR A 162 0.36 -0.07 5.54
C THR A 162 0.12 0.36 6.97
N VAL A 163 0.91 -0.14 7.91
CA VAL A 163 0.76 0.14 9.35
C VAL A 163 1.91 1.01 9.82
N ALA A 164 1.57 2.10 10.50
CA ALA A 164 2.52 3.05 11.10
C ALA A 164 3.61 3.54 10.14
N PRO A 165 3.25 4.04 8.94
CA PRO A 165 4.25 4.58 8.01
C PRO A 165 4.94 5.81 8.62
N GLU A 166 6.24 5.96 8.37
CA GLU A 166 7.00 7.14 8.80
C GLU A 166 6.72 8.35 7.89
N SER A 167 6.34 8.10 6.63
CA SER A 167 6.09 9.13 5.63
C SER A 167 5.21 8.64 4.48
N ILE A 168 4.65 9.58 3.71
CA ILE A 168 3.95 9.28 2.45
C ILE A 168 4.92 8.65 1.43
N ASP A 169 6.18 9.06 1.40
CA ASP A 169 7.18 8.52 0.47
C ASP A 169 7.46 7.04 0.76
N GLU A 170 7.48 6.63 2.03
CA GLU A 170 7.57 5.22 2.43
C GLU A 170 6.37 4.43 1.91
N VAL A 171 5.14 4.91 2.17
CA VAL A 171 3.92 4.25 1.66
C VAL A 171 3.98 4.09 0.15
N VAL A 172 4.35 5.15 -0.58
CA VAL A 172 4.44 5.10 -2.05
C VAL A 172 5.46 4.07 -2.50
N THR A 173 6.64 4.05 -1.89
CA THR A 173 7.73 3.14 -2.26
C THR A 173 7.33 1.69 -2.00
N ASP A 174 6.85 1.38 -0.80
CA ASP A 174 6.50 0.01 -0.40
C ASP A 174 5.30 -0.53 -1.19
N VAL A 175 4.25 0.29 -1.32
CA VAL A 175 3.05 -0.11 -2.06
C VAL A 175 3.36 -0.35 -3.53
N THR A 176 4.11 0.54 -4.19
CA THR A 176 4.40 0.38 -5.63
C THR A 176 5.28 -0.83 -5.90
N ALA A 177 6.29 -1.09 -5.06
CA ALA A 177 7.13 -2.28 -5.18
C ALA A 177 6.30 -3.56 -4.99
N LEU A 178 5.51 -3.63 -3.92
CA LEU A 178 4.67 -4.79 -3.60
C LEU A 178 3.64 -5.09 -4.70
N LEU A 179 2.99 -4.04 -5.24
CA LEU A 179 1.99 -4.20 -6.31
C LEU A 179 2.61 -4.66 -7.62
N VAL A 180 3.78 -4.12 -7.99
CA VAL A 180 4.47 -4.53 -9.21
C VAL A 180 4.91 -6.00 -9.10
N ASP A 181 5.51 -6.41 -7.99
CA ASP A 181 5.87 -7.79 -7.74
C ASP A 181 4.64 -8.71 -7.83
N ARG A 182 3.50 -8.28 -7.30
CA ARG A 182 2.26 -9.05 -7.35
C ARG A 182 1.71 -9.15 -8.77
N LEU A 183 1.64 -8.06 -9.52
CA LEU A 183 1.17 -8.03 -10.92
C LEU A 183 2.02 -8.94 -11.84
N ILE A 184 3.34 -8.99 -11.60
CA ILE A 184 4.26 -9.88 -12.33
C ILE A 184 4.04 -11.33 -11.91
N SER A 185 3.95 -11.62 -10.59
CA SER A 185 3.78 -12.97 -10.08
C SER A 185 2.43 -13.59 -10.46
N ASP A 186 1.38 -12.79 -10.53
CA ASP A 186 0.06 -13.20 -11.03
C ASP A 186 0.03 -13.37 -12.56
N GLY A 187 1.12 -13.00 -13.26
CA GLY A 187 1.21 -13.08 -14.72
C GLY A 187 0.31 -12.08 -15.46
N VAL A 188 -0.13 -11.03 -14.80
CA VAL A 188 -1.02 -10.00 -15.37
C VAL A 188 -0.26 -9.10 -16.34
N LEU A 189 0.95 -8.70 -15.97
CA LEU A 189 1.88 -7.89 -16.78
C LEU A 189 3.03 -8.75 -17.30
N LYS A 190 3.54 -8.36 -18.50
CA LYS A 190 4.59 -9.12 -19.19
C LYS A 190 5.57 -8.21 -19.92
#